data_80527c382e2c9b813726aa13b25c16d8
#
_entry.id   80527c382e2c9b813726aa13b25c16d8
#
_cell.length_a   1.000
_cell.length_b   1.000
_cell.length_c   1.000
_cell.angle_alpha   90.00
_cell.angle_beta   90.00
_cell.angle_gamma   90.00
#
_symmetry.space_group_name_H-M   'P 1'
#
loop_
_entity.id
_entity.type
_entity.pdbx_description
1 polymer ?
#
loop_
_entity_poly.entity_id
_entity_poly.type
_entity_poly.pdbx_seq_one_letter_code
_entity_poly.pdbx_strand_id
1 'polypeptide(L)'
;MKNYKEELNKWLNDLNYVRNKEEVKIHNKAMTELGKLYKEIKLLEDKSFLIELLYINSKRAQINVAARCIWLGVYVEEAIQVLQKYRNDENWQISLTSKTLLERYEKNGYLTFCD
;
A
#
# COMPACT_ATOMS: atom_id res chain seq x y z
N MET A 1 12.48 -5.23 -20.08
CA MET A 1 12.54 -5.26 -18.61
C MET A 1 11.34 -4.49 -18.02
N LYS A 2 10.65 -5.06 -17.04
CA LYS A 2 9.47 -4.43 -16.45
C LYS A 2 9.86 -3.24 -15.58
N ASN A 3 9.21 -2.10 -15.76
CA ASN A 3 9.38 -0.94 -14.89
C ASN A 3 8.34 -1.03 -13.75
N TYR A 4 8.75 -1.58 -12.61
CA TYR A 4 7.86 -1.81 -11.47
C TYR A 4 7.28 -0.53 -10.89
N LYS A 5 8.07 0.54 -10.87
CA LYS A 5 7.57 1.83 -10.37
C LYS A 5 6.39 2.34 -11.21
N GLU A 6 6.52 2.29 -12.53
CA GLU A 6 5.45 2.72 -13.43
C GLU A 6 4.23 1.81 -13.33
N GLU A 7 4.44 0.51 -13.27
CA GLU A 7 3.36 -0.46 -13.14
C GLU A 7 2.59 -0.27 -11.83
N LEU A 8 3.31 -0.11 -10.72
CA LEU A 8 2.69 0.18 -9.43
C LEU A 8 1.92 1.49 -9.46
N ASN A 9 2.51 2.53 -10.01
CA ASN A 9 1.86 3.85 -10.05
C ASN A 9 0.54 3.80 -10.82
N LYS A 10 0.50 3.05 -11.91
CA LYS A 10 -0.71 2.84 -12.71
C LYS A 10 -1.85 2.28 -11.86
N TRP A 11 -1.59 1.19 -11.13
CA TRP A 11 -2.63 0.54 -10.33
C TRP A 11 -2.93 1.27 -9.03
N LEU A 12 -1.94 1.96 -8.44
CA LEU A 12 -2.15 2.75 -7.23
C LEU A 12 -3.14 3.88 -7.45
N ASN A 13 -3.16 4.48 -8.65
CA ASN A 13 -4.12 5.52 -8.99
C ASN A 13 -5.56 5.00 -8.96
N ASP A 14 -5.77 3.73 -9.26
CA ASP A 14 -7.10 3.13 -9.30
C ASP A 14 -7.66 2.80 -7.91
N LEU A 15 -6.85 2.92 -6.86
CA LEU A 15 -7.31 2.65 -5.49
C LEU A 15 -8.26 3.73 -4.95
N ASN A 16 -8.36 4.87 -5.61
CA ASN A 16 -9.23 5.96 -5.19
C ASN A 16 -10.70 5.76 -5.60
N TYR A 17 -10.99 4.74 -6.40
CA TYR A 17 -12.32 4.50 -6.97
C TYR A 17 -13.10 3.52 -6.09
N VAL A 18 -13.90 4.06 -5.14
CA VAL A 18 -14.66 3.22 -4.18
C VAL A 18 -16.09 3.73 -3.93
N ARG A 19 -16.63 4.63 -4.77
CA ARG A 19 -17.92 5.28 -4.51
C ARG A 19 -19.13 4.50 -5.01
N ASN A 20 -18.96 3.65 -6.01
CA ASN A 20 -20.07 2.88 -6.58
C ASN A 20 -19.54 1.51 -7.06
N LYS A 21 -20.45 0.66 -7.56
CA LYS A 21 -20.11 -0.71 -7.98
C LYS A 21 -19.01 -0.77 -9.04
N GLU A 22 -19.06 0.15 -10.02
CA GLU A 22 -18.08 0.17 -11.09
C GLU A 22 -16.69 0.56 -10.56
N GLU A 23 -16.66 1.56 -9.69
CA GLU A 23 -15.41 2.01 -9.07
C GLU A 23 -14.85 0.95 -8.13
N VAL A 24 -15.71 0.22 -7.42
CA VAL A 24 -15.26 -0.89 -6.56
C VAL A 24 -14.63 -1.98 -7.39
N LYS A 25 -15.16 -2.27 -8.59
CA LYS A 25 -14.55 -3.24 -9.50
C LYS A 25 -13.16 -2.80 -9.94
N ILE A 26 -12.99 -1.51 -10.26
CA ILE A 26 -11.70 -0.92 -10.62
C ILE A 26 -10.72 -1.07 -9.45
N HIS A 27 -11.15 -0.72 -8.24
CA HIS A 27 -10.36 -0.85 -7.03
C HIS A 27 -9.91 -2.30 -6.79
N ASN A 28 -10.85 -3.24 -6.90
CA ASN A 28 -10.56 -4.66 -6.64
C ASN A 28 -9.59 -5.23 -7.66
N LYS A 29 -9.73 -4.84 -8.93
CA LYS A 29 -8.78 -5.23 -9.97
C LYS A 29 -7.39 -4.69 -9.67
N ALA A 30 -7.31 -3.41 -9.27
CA ALA A 30 -6.05 -2.79 -8.90
C ALA A 30 -5.38 -3.53 -7.73
N MET A 31 -6.15 -3.89 -6.71
CA MET A 31 -5.62 -4.64 -5.57
C MET A 31 -5.04 -5.98 -6.00
N THR A 32 -5.73 -6.69 -6.89
CA THR A 32 -5.27 -7.98 -7.41
C THR A 32 -3.95 -7.82 -8.17
N GLU A 33 -3.89 -6.84 -9.07
CA GLU A 33 -2.69 -6.60 -9.88
C GLU A 33 -1.50 -6.12 -9.02
N LEU A 34 -1.78 -5.28 -8.03
CA LEU A 34 -0.76 -4.85 -7.08
C LEU A 34 -0.19 -6.03 -6.29
N GLY A 35 -1.04 -6.95 -5.85
CA GLY A 35 -0.59 -8.15 -5.15
C GLY A 35 0.38 -8.97 -5.98
N LYS A 36 0.09 -9.15 -7.27
CA LYS A 36 0.97 -9.86 -8.20
C LYS A 36 2.32 -9.15 -8.35
N LEU A 37 2.29 -7.83 -8.51
CA LEU A 37 3.51 -7.03 -8.67
C LEU A 37 4.38 -7.09 -7.42
N TYR A 38 3.79 -6.97 -6.23
CA TYR A 38 4.55 -7.01 -4.98
C TYR A 38 5.20 -8.37 -4.74
N LYS A 39 4.58 -9.46 -5.19
CA LYS A 39 5.21 -10.79 -5.11
C LYS A 39 6.45 -10.85 -5.98
N GLU A 40 6.41 -10.26 -7.18
CA GLU A 40 7.59 -10.16 -8.04
C GLU A 40 8.65 -9.26 -7.42
N ILE A 41 8.24 -8.11 -6.87
CA ILE A 41 9.14 -7.14 -6.23
C ILE A 41 9.88 -7.77 -5.04
N LYS A 42 9.21 -8.67 -4.33
CA LYS A 42 9.83 -9.38 -3.19
C LYS A 42 11.13 -10.08 -3.58
N LEU A 43 11.22 -10.52 -4.82
CA LEU A 43 12.39 -11.23 -5.35
C LEU A 43 13.49 -10.32 -5.87
N LEU A 44 13.24 -9.01 -5.95
CA LEU A 44 14.24 -8.06 -6.42
C LEU A 44 15.24 -7.72 -5.32
N GLU A 45 16.50 -7.50 -5.69
CA GLU A 45 17.52 -7.01 -4.77
C GLU A 45 17.30 -5.52 -4.46
N ASP A 46 17.05 -4.72 -5.51
CA ASP A 46 16.86 -3.27 -5.36
C ASP A 46 15.38 -2.92 -5.35
N LYS A 47 14.92 -2.44 -4.19
CA LYS A 47 13.56 -2.01 -3.98
C LYS A 47 13.48 -0.51 -3.65
N SER A 48 14.55 0.24 -3.95
CA SER A 48 14.66 1.65 -3.56
C SER A 48 13.58 2.54 -4.17
N PHE A 49 13.01 2.16 -5.30
CA PHE A 49 11.92 2.92 -5.91
C PHE A 49 10.68 3.02 -5.01
N LEU A 50 10.52 2.12 -4.05
CA LEU A 50 9.38 2.14 -3.13
C LEU A 50 9.38 3.37 -2.22
N ILE A 51 10.55 3.92 -1.90
CA ILE A 51 10.63 5.10 -1.04
C ILE A 51 9.91 6.31 -1.66
N GLU A 52 10.00 6.47 -2.97
CA GLU A 52 9.30 7.54 -3.67
C GLU A 52 7.79 7.34 -3.65
N LEU A 53 7.36 6.10 -3.77
CA LEU A 53 5.93 5.77 -3.78
C LEU A 53 5.28 5.94 -2.41
N LEU A 54 6.04 5.91 -1.32
CA LEU A 54 5.52 6.20 0.02
C LEU A 54 4.98 7.63 0.14
N TYR A 55 5.42 8.53 -0.73
CA TYR A 55 5.05 9.94 -0.69
C TYR A 55 4.23 10.37 -1.91
N ILE A 56 3.66 9.41 -2.62
CA ILE A 56 2.79 9.66 -3.77
C ILE A 56 1.57 10.49 -3.35
N ASN A 57 1.03 11.30 -4.26
CA ASN A 57 -0.07 12.22 -3.93
C ASN A 57 -1.44 11.51 -3.89
N SER A 58 -1.58 10.56 -2.97
CA SER A 58 -2.82 9.84 -2.73
C SER A 58 -2.70 9.12 -1.39
N LYS A 59 -3.60 9.41 -0.46
CA LYS A 59 -3.60 8.79 0.87
C LYS A 59 -3.74 7.27 0.78
N ARG A 60 -4.68 6.78 -0.03
CA ARG A 60 -4.90 5.34 -0.19
C ARG A 60 -3.70 4.64 -0.79
N ALA A 61 -3.07 5.27 -1.78
CA ALA A 61 -1.86 4.74 -2.39
C ALA A 61 -0.71 4.68 -1.39
N GLN A 62 -0.52 5.74 -0.61
CA GLN A 62 0.53 5.78 0.42
C GLN A 62 0.35 4.66 1.45
N ILE A 63 -0.88 4.45 1.90
CA ILE A 63 -1.19 3.39 2.88
C ILE A 63 -0.89 2.02 2.28
N ASN A 64 -1.27 1.80 1.01
CA ASN A 64 -1.00 0.54 0.33
C ASN A 64 0.50 0.27 0.25
N VAL A 65 1.28 1.26 -0.20
CA VAL A 65 2.74 1.12 -0.31
C VAL A 65 3.36 0.90 1.07
N ALA A 66 2.91 1.66 2.07
CA ALA A 66 3.43 1.52 3.44
C ALA A 66 3.20 0.11 3.98
N ALA A 67 1.99 -0.43 3.83
CA ALA A 67 1.67 -1.78 4.28
C ALA A 67 2.56 -2.81 3.58
N ARG A 68 2.78 -2.66 2.28
CA ARG A 68 3.64 -3.59 1.53
C ARG A 68 5.11 -3.45 1.87
N CYS A 69 5.58 -2.24 2.16
CA CYS A 69 6.95 -2.04 2.64
C CYS A 69 7.19 -2.79 3.95
N ILE A 70 6.23 -2.75 4.87
CA ILE A 70 6.32 -3.51 6.12
C ILE A 70 6.34 -5.02 5.81
N TRP A 71 5.46 -5.47 4.93
CA TRP A 71 5.42 -6.88 4.51
C TRP A 71 6.73 -7.34 3.88
N LEU A 72 7.35 -6.48 3.07
CA LEU A 72 8.64 -6.76 2.42
C LEU A 72 9.83 -6.63 3.38
N GLY A 73 9.63 -5.96 4.53
CA GLY A 73 10.71 -5.70 5.47
C GLY A 73 11.66 -4.60 5.05
N VAL A 74 11.21 -3.68 4.17
CA VAL A 74 12.03 -2.55 3.69
C VAL A 74 11.34 -1.24 4.04
N TYR A 75 12.13 -0.20 4.37
CA TYR A 75 11.62 1.13 4.74
C TYR A 75 10.52 1.07 5.80
N VAL A 76 10.68 0.14 6.77
CA VAL A 76 9.66 -0.13 7.78
C VAL A 76 9.37 1.10 8.63
N GLU A 77 10.41 1.84 9.07
CA GLU A 77 10.21 3.04 9.88
C GLU A 77 9.41 4.10 9.14
N GLU A 78 9.78 4.37 7.89
CA GLU A 78 9.10 5.35 7.03
C GLU A 78 7.66 4.92 6.79
N ALA A 79 7.44 3.65 6.56
CA ALA A 79 6.10 3.08 6.35
C ALA A 79 5.23 3.26 7.60
N ILE A 80 5.78 3.00 8.78
CA ILE A 80 5.07 3.20 10.03
C ILE A 80 4.71 4.67 10.22
N GLN A 81 5.61 5.58 9.90
CA GLN A 81 5.34 7.02 9.98
C GLN A 81 4.18 7.42 9.08
N VAL A 82 4.11 6.87 7.86
CA VAL A 82 2.99 7.12 6.95
C VAL A 82 1.67 6.65 7.57
N LEU A 83 1.63 5.44 8.12
CA LEU A 83 0.42 4.92 8.75
C LEU A 83 0.03 5.73 9.98
N GLN A 84 0.99 6.18 10.80
CA GLN A 84 0.72 7.02 11.95
C GLN A 84 0.15 8.38 11.54
N LYS A 85 0.64 8.93 10.44
CA LYS A 85 0.14 10.19 9.88
C LYS A 85 -1.35 10.10 9.57
N TYR A 86 -1.82 8.96 9.06
CA TYR A 86 -3.21 8.79 8.66
C TYR A 86 -4.10 8.15 9.72
N ARG A 87 -3.55 7.80 10.88
CA ARG A 87 -4.29 7.16 11.98
C ARG A 87 -5.50 7.97 12.43
N ASN A 88 -5.39 9.30 12.40
CA ASN A 88 -6.46 10.20 12.83
C ASN A 88 -6.99 11.05 11.67
N ASP A 89 -6.95 10.51 10.46
CA ASP A 89 -7.42 11.22 9.28
C ASP A 89 -8.94 11.51 9.39
N GLU A 90 -9.39 12.59 8.79
CA GLU A 90 -10.79 12.98 8.77
C GLU A 90 -11.67 11.95 8.08
N ASN A 91 -11.12 11.30 7.04
CA ASN A 91 -11.81 10.21 6.35
C ASN A 91 -11.75 8.95 7.22
N TRP A 92 -12.90 8.48 7.69
CA TRP A 92 -12.97 7.35 8.61
C TRP A 92 -12.41 6.05 8.01
N GLN A 93 -12.54 5.85 6.70
CA GLN A 93 -11.99 4.66 6.04
C GLN A 93 -10.47 4.68 6.04
N ILE A 94 -9.88 5.83 5.77
CA ILE A 94 -8.43 6.04 5.81
C ILE A 94 -7.92 5.82 7.24
N SER A 95 -8.56 6.45 8.21
CA SER A 95 -8.23 6.33 9.63
C SER A 95 -8.30 4.87 10.09
N LEU A 96 -9.41 4.20 9.79
CA LEU A 96 -9.63 2.81 10.21
C LEU A 96 -8.61 1.86 9.61
N THR A 97 -8.34 2.01 8.32
CA THR A 97 -7.34 1.17 7.63
C THR A 97 -5.97 1.32 8.26
N SER A 98 -5.54 2.57 8.50
CA SER A 98 -4.25 2.84 9.11
C SER A 98 -4.13 2.28 10.52
N LYS A 99 -5.17 2.47 11.34
CA LYS A 99 -5.21 1.92 12.70
C LYS A 99 -5.12 0.40 12.69
N THR A 100 -5.89 -0.25 11.82
CA THR A 100 -5.92 -1.70 11.73
C THR A 100 -4.56 -2.27 11.36
N LEU A 101 -3.90 -1.65 10.39
CA LEU A 101 -2.56 -2.09 9.96
C LEU A 101 -1.53 -1.91 11.07
N LEU A 102 -1.57 -0.77 11.77
CA LEU A 102 -0.66 -0.51 12.88
C LEU A 102 -0.88 -1.50 14.03
N GLU A 103 -2.13 -1.78 14.37
CA GLU A 103 -2.46 -2.74 15.43
C GLU A 103 -1.99 -4.15 15.09
N ARG A 104 -2.18 -4.58 13.84
CA ARG A 104 -1.70 -5.90 13.40
C ARG A 104 -0.18 -5.98 13.49
N TYR A 105 0.50 -4.95 13.06
CA TYR A 105 1.95 -4.91 13.13
C TYR A 105 2.46 -4.94 14.57
N GLU A 106 1.86 -4.12 15.44
CA GLU A 106 2.22 -4.07 16.87
C GLU A 106 2.02 -5.42 17.55
N LYS A 107 0.93 -6.12 17.21
CA LYS A 107 0.59 -7.41 17.80
C LYS A 107 1.49 -8.54 17.29
N ASN A 108 1.76 -8.58 15.99
CA ASN A 108 2.41 -9.71 15.34
C ASN A 108 3.87 -9.48 14.98
N GLY A 109 4.31 -8.23 14.87
CA GLY A 109 5.65 -7.88 14.40
C GLY A 109 5.83 -7.98 12.90
N TYR A 110 4.75 -8.27 12.17
CA TYR A 110 4.76 -8.38 10.72
C TYR A 110 3.34 -8.18 10.18
N LEU A 111 3.22 -8.02 8.85
CA LEU A 111 1.93 -7.96 8.17
C LEU A 111 1.84 -9.10 7.16
N THR A 112 0.62 -9.60 6.94
CA THR A 112 0.32 -10.63 5.94
C THR A 112 -0.78 -10.14 5.00
N PHE A 113 -0.79 -10.69 3.80
CA PHE A 113 -1.80 -10.37 2.79
C PHE A 113 -2.34 -11.66 2.18
N CYS A 114 -3.65 -11.68 1.93
CA CYS A 114 -4.34 -12.83 1.33
C CYS A 114 -4.36 -12.69 -0.20
N ASP A 115 -3.19 -12.72 -0.80
CA ASP A 115 -3.07 -12.58 -2.27
C ASP A 115 -3.20 -13.92 -2.98
#